data_c755687a5bfd9ce9b8c58c35a109adcf
#
_entry.id   c755687a5bfd9ce9b8c58c35a109adcf
#
_cell.length_a   1.000
_cell.length_b   1.000
_cell.length_c   1.000
_cell.angle_alpha   90.00
_cell.angle_beta   90.00
_cell.angle_gamma   90.00
#
_symmetry.space_group_name_H-M   'P 1'
#
loop_
_entity.id
_entity.type
_entity.pdbx_description
1 polymer ?
#
loop_
_entity_poly.entity_id
_entity_poly.type
_entity_poly.pdbx_seq_one_letter_code
_entity_poly.pdbx_strand_id
1 'polypeptide(L)'
;GGVAGRNNKGLVTMDRLTKKDSYYIYKAYWNKEPMVHLCGKRYAQRAGETTQIRVYSNQPTVSLFVNGELSQVMTADKVFVFTVALRDGFNSILALAGDCRDSMALEKVAREPEIYVLPEVNERAEGVANWFKLAGDLDLKAPMEFPEGKYNVKCKMEDIAECPEAMEIVSKAVKLATNFDVRPGVGMWDMMKSMAPEGMVNMAGNMLPEGFLESLNAQLIKINKP
;
A
#
# COMPACT_ATOMS: atom_id res chain seq x y z
N GLY A 1 -3.44 -1.79 2.23
CA GLY A 1 -4.37 -1.63 3.28
C GLY A 1 -4.77 -0.18 3.45
N GLY A 2 -6.05 0.10 3.52
CA GLY A 2 -6.59 1.42 3.76
C GLY A 2 -7.22 1.48 5.15
N VAL A 3 -7.22 2.65 5.74
CA VAL A 3 -8.04 2.93 6.91
C VAL A 3 -9.47 3.17 6.42
N ALA A 4 -10.48 2.63 7.12
CA ALA A 4 -11.89 2.85 6.78
C ALA A 4 -12.19 4.36 6.63
N GLY A 5 -12.88 4.75 5.55
CA GLY A 5 -13.17 6.14 5.23
C GLY A 5 -12.00 6.95 4.66
N ARG A 6 -10.81 6.37 4.46
CA ARG A 6 -9.65 7.05 3.86
C ARG A 6 -9.23 6.36 2.55
N ASN A 7 -9.24 7.10 1.46
CA ASN A 7 -8.67 6.64 0.20
C ASN A 7 -7.24 7.17 0.07
N ASN A 8 -6.26 6.29 0.28
CA ASN A 8 -4.83 6.61 0.12
C ASN A 8 -4.38 6.56 -1.34
N LYS A 9 -5.19 6.01 -2.23
CA LYS A 9 -4.95 5.94 -3.68
C LYS A 9 -5.55 7.15 -4.38
N GLY A 10 -5.17 7.37 -5.62
CA GLY A 10 -5.66 8.48 -6.45
C GLY A 10 -4.84 9.77 -6.32
N LEU A 11 -4.98 10.63 -7.32
CA LEU A 11 -4.19 11.86 -7.50
C LEU A 11 -4.85 13.09 -6.88
N VAL A 12 -6.15 13.00 -6.63
CA VAL A 12 -6.95 14.09 -6.05
C VAL A 12 -7.74 13.56 -4.85
N THR A 13 -8.24 14.45 -4.02
CA THR A 13 -9.17 14.10 -2.94
C THR A 13 -10.53 13.67 -3.51
N MET A 14 -11.36 13.01 -2.71
CA MET A 14 -12.67 12.49 -3.14
C MET A 14 -13.61 13.60 -3.59
N ASP A 15 -13.57 14.76 -2.93
CA ASP A 15 -14.29 15.97 -3.30
C ASP A 15 -13.72 16.68 -4.53
N ARG A 16 -12.58 16.20 -5.08
CA ARG A 16 -11.85 16.76 -6.21
C ARG A 16 -11.32 18.19 -6.03
N LEU A 17 -11.39 18.74 -4.83
CA LEU A 17 -10.96 20.11 -4.55
C LEU A 17 -9.44 20.22 -4.36
N THR A 18 -8.78 19.14 -3.94
CA THR A 18 -7.35 19.16 -3.64
C THR A 18 -6.59 18.18 -4.51
N LYS A 19 -5.53 18.65 -5.18
CA LYS A 19 -4.53 17.84 -5.85
C LYS A 19 -3.52 17.37 -4.80
N LYS A 20 -3.28 16.05 -4.71
CA LYS A 20 -2.29 15.46 -3.80
C LYS A 20 -0.88 15.62 -4.36
N ASP A 21 0.15 15.44 -3.55
CA ASP A 21 1.54 15.46 -4.04
C ASP A 21 1.77 14.42 -5.15
N SER A 22 1.07 13.28 -5.10
CA SER A 22 1.05 12.28 -6.17
C SER A 22 0.58 12.81 -7.53
N TYR A 23 -0.27 13.82 -7.59
CA TYR A 23 -0.63 14.49 -8.85
C TYR A 23 0.57 15.21 -9.47
N TYR A 24 1.36 15.88 -8.62
CA TYR A 24 2.45 16.73 -9.09
C TYR A 24 3.67 15.93 -9.54
N ILE A 25 3.92 14.73 -9.01
CA ILE A 25 4.97 13.86 -9.56
C ILE A 25 4.61 13.43 -10.99
N TYR A 26 3.36 13.02 -11.24
CA TYR A 26 2.91 12.72 -12.61
C TYR A 26 2.99 13.95 -13.53
N LYS A 27 2.59 15.13 -13.01
CA LYS A 27 2.73 16.38 -13.74
C LYS A 27 4.18 16.67 -14.10
N ALA A 28 5.14 16.44 -13.21
CA ALA A 28 6.56 16.64 -13.48
C ALA A 28 7.09 15.73 -14.61
N TYR A 29 6.55 14.51 -14.75
CA TYR A 29 6.95 13.59 -15.83
C TYR A 29 6.28 13.89 -17.18
N TRP A 30 5.03 14.31 -17.18
CA TRP A 30 4.21 14.34 -18.39
C TRP A 30 3.92 15.75 -18.93
N ASN A 31 4.03 16.78 -18.08
CA ASN A 31 3.79 18.14 -18.51
C ASN A 31 5.00 18.71 -19.25
N LYS A 32 4.75 19.41 -20.35
CA LYS A 32 5.78 20.13 -21.13
C LYS A 32 6.08 21.52 -20.57
N GLU A 33 5.07 22.15 -19.96
CA GLU A 33 5.22 23.46 -19.33
C GLU A 33 6.09 23.35 -18.08
N PRO A 34 7.01 24.30 -17.84
CA PRO A 34 7.82 24.33 -16.65
C PRO A 34 6.97 24.28 -15.39
N MET A 35 7.43 23.54 -14.38
CA MET A 35 6.75 23.46 -13.10
C MET A 35 7.70 23.17 -11.94
N VAL A 36 7.32 23.64 -10.76
CA VAL A 36 7.90 23.29 -9.46
C VAL A 36 6.78 23.10 -8.45
N HIS A 37 6.92 22.14 -7.53
CA HIS A 37 5.94 21.87 -6.48
C HIS A 37 6.64 21.40 -5.20
N LEU A 38 6.41 22.11 -4.11
CA LEU A 38 6.81 21.72 -2.75
C LEU A 38 5.82 20.72 -2.19
N CYS A 39 6.31 19.54 -1.81
CA CYS A 39 5.51 18.48 -1.23
C CYS A 39 5.29 18.67 0.28
N GLY A 40 4.24 18.04 0.79
CA GLY A 40 3.98 17.97 2.23
C GLY A 40 3.44 19.26 2.84
N LYS A 41 2.78 20.13 2.08
CA LYS A 41 2.21 21.39 2.57
C LYS A 41 1.20 21.21 3.73
N ARG A 42 0.55 20.04 3.81
CA ARG A 42 -0.36 19.71 4.92
C ARG A 42 0.38 19.25 6.18
N TYR A 43 1.61 18.78 6.02
CA TYR A 43 2.50 18.43 7.11
C TYR A 43 3.29 19.67 7.51
N ALA A 44 2.58 20.70 8.00
CA ALA A 44 3.13 22.01 8.26
C ALA A 44 3.92 22.10 9.58
N GLN A 45 3.46 21.39 10.61
CA GLN A 45 4.13 21.35 11.91
C GLN A 45 5.10 20.17 11.98
N ARG A 46 6.36 20.45 12.25
CA ARG A 46 7.43 19.45 12.24
C ARG A 46 8.29 19.56 13.48
N ALA A 47 8.55 18.41 14.11
CA ALA A 47 9.50 18.30 15.21
C ALA A 47 10.91 17.99 14.69
N GLY A 48 11.92 18.26 15.52
CA GLY A 48 13.32 17.99 15.20
C GLY A 48 14.08 19.21 14.69
N GLU A 49 15.41 19.12 14.72
CA GLU A 49 16.30 20.20 14.32
C GLU A 49 16.36 20.37 12.79
N THR A 50 16.18 19.28 12.06
CA THR A 50 16.19 19.27 10.61
C THR A 50 14.96 18.59 10.06
N THR A 51 14.58 18.91 8.81
CA THR A 51 13.48 18.28 8.10
C THR A 51 13.83 18.08 6.64
N GLN A 52 13.21 17.06 6.02
CA GLN A 52 13.33 16.86 4.60
C GLN A 52 12.25 17.64 3.84
N ILE A 53 12.68 18.40 2.84
CA ILE A 53 11.84 19.11 1.89
C ILE A 53 11.93 18.37 0.55
N ARG A 54 10.82 17.78 0.12
CA ARG A 54 10.72 17.16 -1.20
C ARG A 54 10.13 18.13 -2.18
N VAL A 55 10.73 18.23 -3.35
CA VAL A 55 10.27 19.10 -4.44
C VAL A 55 10.12 18.25 -5.70
N TYR A 56 9.04 18.44 -6.43
CA TYR A 56 8.85 17.90 -7.76
C TYR A 56 8.97 18.99 -8.80
N SER A 57 9.79 18.77 -9.82
CA SER A 57 9.97 19.72 -10.92
C SER A 57 10.36 18.98 -12.20
N ASN A 58 9.96 19.52 -13.35
CA ASN A 58 10.45 19.08 -14.66
C ASN A 58 11.67 19.90 -15.14
N GLN A 59 12.14 20.84 -14.31
CA GLN A 59 13.36 21.60 -14.56
C GLN A 59 14.57 20.85 -13.97
N PRO A 60 15.75 20.92 -14.59
CA PRO A 60 16.92 20.15 -14.17
C PRO A 60 17.52 20.63 -12.84
N THR A 61 17.28 21.87 -12.45
CA THR A 61 17.85 22.47 -11.25
C THR A 61 16.79 23.17 -10.42
N VAL A 62 16.85 22.95 -9.12
CA VAL A 62 15.97 23.60 -8.13
C VAL A 62 16.84 24.31 -7.09
N SER A 63 16.55 25.58 -6.83
CA SER A 63 17.11 26.37 -5.74
C SER A 63 16.10 26.45 -4.59
N LEU A 64 16.52 26.06 -3.39
CA LEU A 64 15.69 26.12 -2.19
C LEU A 64 16.14 27.25 -1.28
N PHE A 65 15.19 28.08 -0.90
CA PHE A 65 15.37 29.18 0.06
C PHE A 65 14.63 28.85 1.36
N VAL A 66 15.28 29.16 2.47
CA VAL A 66 14.71 29.02 3.81
C VAL A 66 14.81 30.38 4.48
N ASN A 67 13.67 30.93 4.92
CA ASN A 67 13.59 32.23 5.57
C ASN A 67 14.20 33.40 4.76
N GLY A 68 14.08 33.30 3.44
CA GLY A 68 14.59 34.30 2.50
C GLY A 68 16.06 34.13 2.09
N GLU A 69 16.80 33.21 2.71
CA GLU A 69 18.21 32.92 2.38
C GLU A 69 18.30 31.67 1.50
N LEU A 70 19.21 31.69 0.53
CA LEU A 70 19.52 30.52 -0.30
C LEU A 70 20.13 29.43 0.59
N SER A 71 19.41 28.32 0.73
CA SER A 71 19.86 27.19 1.52
C SER A 71 20.67 26.20 0.68
N GLN A 72 20.12 25.75 -0.43
CA GLN A 72 20.74 24.73 -1.28
C GLN A 72 20.31 24.88 -2.75
N VAL A 73 21.19 24.43 -3.65
CA VAL A 73 20.89 24.25 -5.08
C VAL A 73 21.15 22.80 -5.43
N MET A 74 20.20 22.16 -6.09
CA MET A 74 20.30 20.75 -6.47
C MET A 74 19.96 20.56 -7.94
N THR A 75 20.71 19.68 -8.60
CA THR A 75 20.42 19.17 -9.94
C THR A 75 19.98 17.71 -9.82
N ALA A 76 18.80 17.38 -10.32
CA ALA A 76 18.24 16.03 -10.28
C ALA A 76 17.19 15.86 -11.38
N ASP A 77 16.63 14.65 -11.51
CA ASP A 77 15.54 14.39 -12.42
C ASP A 77 14.22 14.20 -11.66
N LYS A 78 13.31 15.15 -11.84
CA LYS A 78 11.92 15.19 -11.34
C LYS A 78 11.74 15.23 -9.81
N VAL A 79 12.61 14.60 -9.03
CA VAL A 79 12.49 14.50 -7.58
C VAL A 79 13.73 15.06 -6.91
N PHE A 80 13.55 16.09 -6.11
CA PHE A 80 14.61 16.77 -5.36
C PHE A 80 14.32 16.61 -3.87
N VAL A 81 15.31 16.23 -3.08
CA VAL A 81 15.16 16.04 -1.63
C VAL A 81 16.24 16.83 -0.90
N PHE A 82 15.82 17.88 -0.26
CA PHE A 82 16.68 18.76 0.53
C PHE A 82 16.55 18.43 2.01
N THR A 83 17.65 18.53 2.76
CA THR A 83 17.61 18.50 4.23
C THR A 83 17.92 19.90 4.73
N VAL A 84 17.01 20.49 5.49
CA VAL A 84 17.13 21.85 5.98
C VAL A 84 16.99 21.92 7.48
N ALA A 85 17.71 22.83 8.13
CA ALA A 85 17.51 23.19 9.52
C ALA A 85 16.34 24.16 9.64
N LEU A 86 15.50 23.98 10.67
CA LEU A 86 14.40 24.87 11.01
C LEU A 86 14.75 25.67 12.27
N ARG A 87 14.47 26.95 12.25
CA ARG A 87 14.45 27.79 13.46
C ARG A 87 13.14 27.57 14.21
N ASP A 88 13.12 27.85 15.50
CA ASP A 88 11.91 27.73 16.30
C ASP A 88 10.78 28.62 15.77
N GLY A 89 9.55 28.10 15.78
CA GLY A 89 8.39 28.74 15.22
C GLY A 89 8.33 28.66 13.68
N PHE A 90 7.83 29.74 13.05
CA PHE A 90 7.55 29.73 11.61
C PHE A 90 8.79 29.87 10.75
N ASN A 91 8.83 29.07 9.70
CA ASN A 91 9.85 29.06 8.65
C ASN A 91 9.17 29.18 7.28
N SER A 92 9.64 30.10 6.46
CA SER A 92 9.22 30.19 5.06
C SER A 92 10.15 29.35 4.18
N ILE A 93 9.56 28.54 3.32
CA ILE A 93 10.26 27.72 2.34
C ILE A 93 9.82 28.16 0.95
N LEU A 94 10.78 28.45 0.09
CA LEU A 94 10.55 28.81 -1.31
C LEU A 94 11.44 27.94 -2.20
N ALA A 95 10.84 27.32 -3.21
CA ALA A 95 11.55 26.62 -4.26
C ALA A 95 11.45 27.39 -5.59
N LEU A 96 12.58 27.57 -6.25
CA LEU A 96 12.69 28.17 -7.58
C LEU A 96 13.25 27.16 -8.56
N ALA A 97 12.64 27.08 -9.75
CA ALA A 97 13.08 26.22 -10.85
C ALA A 97 12.83 26.91 -12.19
N GLY A 98 13.87 27.51 -12.78
CA GLY A 98 13.73 28.47 -13.87
C GLY A 98 12.85 29.64 -13.42
N ASP A 99 11.84 29.99 -14.20
CA ASP A 99 10.88 31.05 -13.89
C ASP A 99 9.73 30.60 -12.97
N CYS A 100 9.70 29.32 -12.60
CA CYS A 100 8.67 28.78 -11.73
C CYS A 100 9.04 28.89 -10.27
N ARG A 101 8.03 29.14 -9.44
CA ARG A 101 8.19 29.21 -7.99
C ARG A 101 7.02 28.52 -7.27
N ASP A 102 7.32 27.95 -6.12
CA ASP A 102 6.33 27.46 -5.18
C ASP A 102 6.80 27.70 -3.75
N SER A 103 5.87 27.99 -2.84
CA SER A 103 6.20 28.32 -1.46
C SER A 103 5.30 27.61 -0.47
N MET A 104 5.80 27.44 0.75
CA MET A 104 5.02 26.94 1.89
C MET A 104 5.58 27.54 3.19
N ALA A 105 4.77 27.53 4.23
CA ALA A 105 5.19 27.84 5.59
C ALA A 105 5.25 26.53 6.40
N LEU A 106 6.29 26.37 7.22
CA LEU A 106 6.46 25.31 8.17
C LEU A 106 6.61 25.90 9.57
N GLU A 107 6.12 25.21 10.58
CA GLU A 107 6.30 25.56 11.97
C GLU A 107 7.13 24.48 12.67
N LYS A 108 8.26 24.88 13.27
CA LYS A 108 9.01 23.97 14.16
C LYS A 108 8.31 23.93 15.51
N VAL A 109 7.92 22.73 15.91
CA VAL A 109 7.24 22.43 17.17
C VAL A 109 8.03 21.45 18.00
N ALA A 110 7.82 21.43 19.30
CA ALA A 110 8.50 20.50 20.20
C ALA A 110 8.08 19.05 19.94
N ARG A 111 6.80 18.83 19.55
CA ARG A 111 6.22 17.53 19.24
C ARG A 111 5.23 17.66 18.10
N GLU A 112 5.27 16.71 17.18
CA GLU A 112 4.30 16.66 16.07
C GLU A 112 2.89 16.39 16.58
N PRO A 113 1.86 17.03 15.99
CA PRO A 113 0.47 16.77 16.31
C PRO A 113 0.09 15.32 16.07
N GLU A 114 -0.73 14.75 16.92
CA GLU A 114 -1.22 13.37 16.80
C GLU A 114 -1.98 13.10 15.49
N ILE A 115 -2.56 14.14 14.89
CA ILE A 115 -3.25 14.03 13.60
C ILE A 115 -2.33 13.57 12.45
N TYR A 116 -1.01 13.70 12.60
CA TYR A 116 -0.02 13.23 11.61
C TYR A 116 0.35 11.76 11.84
N VAL A 117 0.05 11.22 13.02
CA VAL A 117 0.27 9.81 13.30
C VAL A 117 -0.85 9.02 12.65
N LEU A 118 -0.49 8.08 11.78
CA LEU A 118 -1.49 7.16 11.23
C LEU A 118 -2.03 6.32 12.39
N PRO A 119 -3.37 6.17 12.53
CA PRO A 119 -3.93 5.24 13.49
C PRO A 119 -3.29 3.87 13.28
N GLU A 120 -2.92 3.19 14.35
CA GLU A 120 -2.48 1.80 14.26
C GLU A 120 -3.57 1.03 13.51
N VAL A 121 -3.19 0.49 12.37
CA VAL A 121 -4.08 -0.41 11.63
C VAL A 121 -4.12 -1.67 12.47
N ASN A 122 -5.22 -1.89 13.18
CA ASN A 122 -5.50 -3.19 13.76
C ASN A 122 -5.47 -4.19 12.60
N GLU A 123 -4.47 -5.04 12.54
CA GLU A 123 -4.30 -6.05 11.48
C GLU A 123 -5.52 -7.00 11.38
N ARG A 124 -6.41 -6.94 12.38
CA ARG A 124 -7.71 -7.64 12.44
C ARG A 124 -8.88 -6.86 11.82
N ALA A 125 -8.73 -5.58 11.54
CA ALA A 125 -9.77 -4.83 10.83
C ALA A 125 -9.61 -5.08 9.33
N GLU A 126 -10.35 -6.05 8.81
CA GLU A 126 -10.80 -6.29 7.41
C GLU A 126 -10.10 -5.47 6.29
N GLY A 127 -8.80 -5.28 6.39
CA GLY A 127 -7.95 -4.81 5.31
C GLY A 127 -7.50 -6.04 4.54
N VAL A 128 -7.44 -5.95 3.23
CA VAL A 128 -6.81 -6.95 2.37
C VAL A 128 -5.56 -7.45 3.08
N ALA A 129 -5.62 -8.64 3.66
CA ALA A 129 -4.48 -9.28 4.29
C ALA A 129 -3.35 -9.19 3.28
N ASN A 130 -2.20 -8.67 3.70
CA ASN A 130 -1.08 -8.57 2.81
C ASN A 130 -0.70 -10.01 2.45
N TRP A 131 -1.16 -10.45 1.30
CA TRP A 131 -0.99 -11.80 0.79
C TRP A 131 0.46 -12.25 0.84
N PHE A 132 1.40 -11.32 0.61
CA PHE A 132 2.83 -11.56 0.76
C PHE A 132 3.26 -11.88 2.21
N LYS A 133 2.53 -11.43 3.23
CA LYS A 133 2.77 -11.83 4.62
C LYS A 133 2.23 -13.23 4.93
N LEU A 134 1.20 -13.70 4.21
CA LEU A 134 0.70 -15.07 4.31
C LEU A 134 1.61 -16.07 3.62
N ALA A 135 2.28 -15.67 2.54
CA ALA A 135 3.30 -16.47 1.88
C ALA A 135 4.56 -16.65 2.76
N GLY A 136 4.80 -15.72 3.70
CA GLY A 136 5.90 -15.81 4.66
C GLY A 136 7.23 -16.13 3.99
N ASP A 137 8.01 -16.99 4.63
CA ASP A 137 9.30 -17.52 4.12
C ASP A 137 9.12 -18.78 3.24
N LEU A 138 7.95 -18.93 2.58
CA LEU A 138 7.72 -20.08 1.68
C LEU A 138 8.64 -19.99 0.47
N ASP A 139 9.44 -21.01 0.27
CA ASP A 139 10.17 -21.20 -0.98
C ASP A 139 9.19 -21.62 -2.08
N LEU A 140 8.72 -20.65 -2.86
CA LEU A 140 7.78 -20.88 -3.98
C LEU A 140 8.34 -21.79 -5.08
N LYS A 141 9.64 -22.10 -5.06
CA LYS A 141 10.29 -23.02 -5.99
C LYS A 141 10.33 -24.46 -5.46
N ALA A 142 10.06 -24.66 -4.16
CA ALA A 142 9.97 -26.00 -3.60
C ALA A 142 8.66 -26.66 -4.05
N PRO A 143 8.67 -27.97 -4.38
CA PRO A 143 7.46 -28.69 -4.72
C PRO A 143 6.50 -28.72 -3.53
N MET A 144 5.20 -28.51 -3.78
CA MET A 144 4.18 -28.60 -2.75
C MET A 144 4.13 -30.01 -2.14
N GLU A 145 4.11 -30.08 -0.83
CA GLU A 145 3.96 -31.32 -0.09
C GLU A 145 2.48 -31.66 0.14
N PHE A 146 2.15 -32.96 0.09
CA PHE A 146 0.81 -33.49 0.32
C PHE A 146 0.86 -34.63 1.34
N PRO A 147 1.12 -34.36 2.64
CA PRO A 147 1.20 -35.39 3.67
C PRO A 147 -0.12 -36.16 3.81
N GLU A 148 -0.03 -37.49 4.01
CA GLU A 148 -1.21 -38.32 4.32
C GLU A 148 -1.89 -37.87 5.61
N GLY A 149 -3.21 -37.97 5.65
CA GLY A 149 -4.01 -37.60 6.82
C GLY A 149 -4.12 -36.07 7.05
N LYS A 150 -3.68 -35.25 6.11
CA LYS A 150 -3.79 -33.79 6.17
C LYS A 150 -4.72 -33.25 5.09
N TYR A 151 -5.37 -32.10 5.42
CA TYR A 151 -6.04 -31.33 4.38
C TYR A 151 -5.00 -30.69 3.46
N ASN A 152 -5.33 -30.56 2.19
CA ASN A 152 -4.50 -29.90 1.18
C ASN A 152 -5.37 -29.38 0.02
N VAL A 153 -4.77 -28.66 -0.90
CA VAL A 153 -5.47 -28.00 -2.02
C VAL A 153 -6.10 -28.96 -3.04
N LYS A 154 -5.81 -30.27 -2.95
CA LYS A 154 -6.42 -31.30 -3.79
C LYS A 154 -7.65 -31.95 -3.14
N CYS A 155 -7.92 -31.69 -1.87
CA CYS A 155 -9.15 -32.14 -1.20
C CYS A 155 -10.34 -31.42 -1.79
N LYS A 156 -11.45 -32.12 -1.96
CA LYS A 156 -12.69 -31.48 -2.41
C LYS A 156 -13.20 -30.49 -1.36
N MET A 157 -13.91 -29.47 -1.80
CA MET A 157 -14.52 -28.49 -0.91
C MET A 157 -15.51 -29.09 0.07
N GLU A 158 -16.25 -30.14 -0.35
CA GLU A 158 -17.17 -30.89 0.52
C GLU A 158 -16.42 -31.57 1.68
N ASP A 159 -15.26 -32.16 1.42
CA ASP A 159 -14.42 -32.81 2.45
C ASP A 159 -13.81 -31.75 3.39
N ILE A 160 -13.38 -30.62 2.82
CA ILE A 160 -12.83 -29.48 3.60
C ILE A 160 -13.90 -28.87 4.51
N ALA A 161 -15.15 -28.85 4.07
CA ALA A 161 -16.28 -28.32 4.84
C ALA A 161 -16.62 -29.12 6.10
N GLU A 162 -16.17 -30.38 6.20
CA GLU A 162 -16.29 -31.18 7.41
C GLU A 162 -15.43 -30.64 8.57
N CYS A 163 -14.38 -29.86 8.26
CA CYS A 163 -13.54 -29.21 9.25
C CYS A 163 -13.75 -27.68 9.21
N PRO A 164 -14.35 -27.08 10.24
CA PRO A 164 -14.61 -25.64 10.28
C PRO A 164 -13.34 -24.78 10.11
N GLU A 165 -12.22 -25.21 10.70
CA GLU A 165 -10.94 -24.52 10.61
C GLU A 165 -10.39 -24.51 9.18
N ALA A 166 -10.40 -25.67 8.52
CA ALA A 166 -9.93 -25.80 7.14
C ALA A 166 -10.85 -25.01 6.18
N MET A 167 -12.17 -25.07 6.42
CA MET A 167 -13.15 -24.33 5.62
C MET A 167 -13.01 -22.81 5.79
N GLU A 168 -12.71 -22.35 6.97
CA GLU A 168 -12.47 -20.91 7.23
C GLU A 168 -11.27 -20.40 6.45
N ILE A 169 -10.16 -21.17 6.43
CA ILE A 169 -8.95 -20.83 5.67
C ILE A 169 -9.27 -20.72 4.18
N VAL A 170 -9.93 -21.73 3.62
CA VAL A 170 -10.27 -21.74 2.19
C VAL A 170 -11.27 -20.65 1.83
N SER A 171 -12.32 -20.45 2.63
CA SER A 171 -13.31 -19.39 2.38
C SER A 171 -12.67 -18.01 2.41
N LYS A 172 -11.77 -17.74 3.35
CA LYS A 172 -11.01 -16.48 3.41
C LYS A 172 -10.13 -16.31 2.18
N ALA A 173 -9.42 -17.35 1.78
CA ALA A 173 -8.54 -17.33 0.62
C ALA A 173 -9.32 -17.07 -0.68
N VAL A 174 -10.41 -17.81 -0.91
CA VAL A 174 -11.24 -17.65 -2.11
C VAL A 174 -11.91 -16.27 -2.14
N LYS A 175 -12.44 -15.81 -1.02
CA LYS A 175 -13.05 -14.47 -0.92
C LYS A 175 -12.06 -13.35 -1.21
N LEU A 176 -10.82 -13.46 -0.72
CA LEU A 176 -9.75 -12.50 -1.00
C LEU A 176 -9.36 -12.50 -2.49
N ALA A 177 -9.35 -13.67 -3.10
CA ALA A 177 -8.90 -13.86 -4.47
C ALA A 177 -9.97 -13.47 -5.51
N THR A 178 -11.24 -13.80 -5.25
CA THR A 178 -12.32 -13.72 -6.23
C THR A 178 -13.46 -12.79 -5.82
N ASN A 179 -13.48 -12.33 -4.57
CA ASN A 179 -14.58 -11.60 -3.93
C ASN A 179 -15.88 -12.43 -3.82
N PHE A 180 -15.83 -13.76 -4.06
CA PHE A 180 -16.95 -14.67 -3.85
C PHE A 180 -16.89 -15.31 -2.47
N ASP A 181 -18.05 -15.45 -1.83
CA ASP A 181 -18.19 -16.21 -0.59
C ASP A 181 -18.50 -17.67 -0.94
N VAL A 182 -17.64 -18.59 -0.50
CA VAL A 182 -17.76 -20.02 -0.79
C VAL A 182 -17.86 -20.77 0.53
N ARG A 183 -19.09 -20.95 1.02
CA ARG A 183 -19.40 -21.69 2.24
C ARG A 183 -20.65 -22.56 2.03
N PRO A 184 -20.81 -23.64 2.79
CA PRO A 184 -22.03 -24.46 2.74
C PRO A 184 -23.29 -23.59 2.87
N GLY A 185 -24.24 -23.77 1.93
CA GLY A 185 -25.51 -23.07 1.91
C GLY A 185 -25.46 -21.61 1.39
N VAL A 186 -24.32 -21.11 0.91
CA VAL A 186 -24.17 -19.74 0.41
C VAL A 186 -23.71 -19.73 -1.05
N GLY A 187 -24.36 -18.92 -1.88
CA GLY A 187 -23.92 -18.59 -3.22
C GLY A 187 -23.75 -19.79 -4.16
N MET A 188 -22.54 -19.96 -4.68
CA MET A 188 -22.20 -20.99 -5.68
C MET A 188 -21.75 -22.32 -5.06
N TRP A 189 -22.03 -22.56 -3.78
CA TRP A 189 -21.60 -23.76 -3.06
C TRP A 189 -21.90 -25.06 -3.81
N ASP A 190 -23.16 -25.26 -4.25
CA ASP A 190 -23.56 -26.48 -4.91
C ASP A 190 -22.82 -26.76 -6.23
N MET A 191 -22.31 -25.73 -6.87
CA MET A 191 -21.52 -25.87 -8.09
C MET A 191 -20.04 -26.17 -7.77
N MET A 192 -19.56 -25.71 -6.61
CA MET A 192 -18.14 -25.74 -6.28
C MET A 192 -17.77 -26.84 -5.27
N LYS A 193 -18.71 -27.40 -4.53
CA LYS A 193 -18.46 -28.38 -3.45
C LYS A 193 -17.69 -29.62 -3.89
N SER A 194 -17.88 -30.08 -5.12
CA SER A 194 -17.18 -31.23 -5.69
C SER A 194 -15.79 -30.89 -6.28
N MET A 195 -15.44 -29.61 -6.35
CA MET A 195 -14.16 -29.17 -6.87
C MET A 195 -13.13 -29.08 -5.75
N ALA A 196 -11.83 -29.21 -6.11
CA ALA A 196 -10.73 -28.90 -5.22
C ALA A 196 -10.28 -27.43 -5.40
N PRO A 197 -9.72 -26.78 -4.35
CA PRO A 197 -9.13 -25.44 -4.47
C PRO A 197 -8.14 -25.29 -5.63
N GLU A 198 -7.31 -26.31 -5.88
CA GLU A 198 -6.38 -26.33 -7.02
C GLU A 198 -7.10 -26.15 -8.36
N GLY A 199 -8.22 -26.86 -8.57
CA GLY A 199 -9.03 -26.73 -9.79
C GLY A 199 -9.65 -25.34 -9.96
N MET A 200 -10.10 -24.74 -8.86
CA MET A 200 -10.68 -23.38 -8.87
C MET A 200 -9.61 -22.34 -9.23
N VAL A 201 -8.40 -22.47 -8.68
CA VAL A 201 -7.27 -21.61 -8.98
C VAL A 201 -6.87 -21.70 -10.45
N ASN A 202 -6.81 -22.91 -10.99
CA ASN A 202 -6.51 -23.13 -12.40
C ASN A 202 -7.56 -22.51 -13.35
N MET A 203 -8.82 -22.49 -12.94
CA MET A 203 -9.90 -21.82 -13.69
C MET A 203 -9.80 -20.28 -13.61
N ALA A 204 -9.35 -19.75 -12.49
CA ALA A 204 -9.15 -18.31 -12.30
C ALA A 204 -7.96 -17.75 -13.09
N GLY A 205 -7.05 -18.61 -13.54
CA GLY A 205 -5.89 -18.25 -14.36
C GLY A 205 -5.01 -17.17 -13.74
N ASN A 206 -4.58 -16.21 -14.55
CA ASN A 206 -3.67 -15.14 -14.11
C ASN A 206 -4.30 -14.07 -13.21
N MET A 207 -5.54 -14.24 -12.75
CA MET A 207 -6.18 -13.30 -11.83
C MET A 207 -5.68 -13.44 -10.39
N LEU A 208 -5.03 -14.54 -10.06
CA LEU A 208 -4.52 -14.82 -8.72
C LEU A 208 -3.04 -14.49 -8.61
N PRO A 209 -2.57 -14.02 -7.44
CA PRO A 209 -1.16 -13.77 -7.20
C PRO A 209 -0.32 -15.04 -7.33
N GLU A 210 0.92 -14.89 -7.79
CA GLU A 210 1.92 -15.97 -7.76
C GLU A 210 2.10 -16.49 -6.32
N GLY A 211 2.16 -17.80 -6.14
CA GLY A 211 2.30 -18.43 -4.81
C GLY A 211 0.99 -18.58 -4.02
N PHE A 212 -0.16 -18.23 -4.62
CA PHE A 212 -1.46 -18.36 -3.95
C PHE A 212 -1.74 -19.80 -3.51
N LEU A 213 -1.58 -20.76 -4.42
CA LEU A 213 -1.90 -22.15 -4.18
C LEU A 213 -0.94 -22.78 -3.17
N GLU A 214 0.33 -22.45 -3.27
CA GLU A 214 1.39 -22.89 -2.36
C GLU A 214 1.12 -22.39 -0.94
N SER A 215 0.76 -21.14 -0.80
CA SER A 215 0.44 -20.55 0.50
C SER A 215 -0.83 -21.14 1.13
N LEU A 216 -1.86 -21.40 0.32
CA LEU A 216 -3.07 -22.06 0.78
C LEU A 216 -2.77 -23.50 1.23
N ASN A 217 -2.00 -24.24 0.44
CA ASN A 217 -1.59 -25.58 0.77
C ASN A 217 -0.78 -25.65 2.07
N ALA A 218 0.18 -24.75 2.26
CA ALA A 218 1.01 -24.68 3.47
C ALA A 218 0.20 -24.42 4.76
N GLN A 219 -0.97 -23.81 4.65
CA GLN A 219 -1.88 -23.63 5.77
C GLN A 219 -2.72 -24.89 6.01
N LEU A 220 -3.26 -25.50 4.96
CA LEU A 220 -4.12 -26.67 5.04
C LEU A 220 -3.38 -27.91 5.55
N ILE A 221 -2.13 -28.15 5.16
CA ILE A 221 -1.35 -29.31 5.61
C ILE A 221 -1.02 -29.29 7.12
N LYS A 222 -1.29 -28.20 7.81
CA LYS A 222 -1.18 -28.13 9.29
C LYS A 222 -2.36 -28.80 9.99
N ILE A 223 -3.49 -29.00 9.30
CA ILE A 223 -4.75 -29.51 9.85
C ILE A 223 -4.88 -30.98 9.53
N ASN A 224 -5.15 -31.81 10.57
CA ASN A 224 -5.40 -33.24 10.41
C ASN A 224 -6.81 -33.46 9.85
N LYS A 225 -6.94 -34.45 8.97
CA LYS A 225 -8.24 -35.04 8.66
C LYS A 225 -8.71 -35.90 9.83
N PRO A 226 -10.03 -35.99 10.06
CA PRO A 226 -10.58 -36.85 11.09
C PRO A 226 -10.25 -38.35 10.88
#